data_2023b005b02b3cf753384cc16091d138
#
_entry.id   2023b005b02b3cf753384cc16091d138
#
_cell.length_a   1.000
_cell.length_b   1.000
_cell.length_c   1.000
_cell.angle_alpha   90.00
_cell.angle_beta   90.00
_cell.angle_gamma   90.00
#
_symmetry.space_group_name_H-M   'P 1'
#
loop_
_entity.id
_entity.type
_entity.pdbx_description
1 polymer ?
#
loop_
_entity_poly.entity_id
_entity_poly.type
_entity_poly.pdbx_seq_one_letter_code
_entity_poly.pdbx_strand_id
1 'polypeptide(L)'
;MLNLTKDKRKSLGSFYTPDSLADKMVRKFKSLEGNFVDFTAGDGSLLRALNRAGVDWSRLYANELDKSSYENLLKMNPDLPRDHVLNMDALDDECHKKMLEITGGQYQVILNPPFSKANKIVSKILEFMPE
;
A
#
# COMPACT_ATOMS: atom_id res chain seq x y z
N MET A 1 -23.45 13.47 3.06
CA MET A 1 -22.89 12.11 2.97
C MET A 1 -21.47 12.13 2.41
N LEU A 2 -21.31 12.62 1.20
CA LEU A 2 -20.01 12.62 0.53
C LEU A 2 -18.96 13.43 1.31
N ASN A 3 -19.33 14.60 1.80
CA ASN A 3 -18.41 15.45 2.58
C ASN A 3 -18.01 14.80 3.88
N LEU A 4 -18.93 14.14 4.56
CA LEU A 4 -18.65 13.44 5.80
C LEU A 4 -17.65 12.30 5.56
N THR A 5 -17.83 11.53 4.50
CA THR A 5 -16.92 10.44 4.15
C THR A 5 -15.53 10.98 3.84
N LYS A 6 -15.44 12.08 3.11
CA LYS A 6 -14.18 12.72 2.77
C LYS A 6 -13.46 13.23 4.03
N ASP A 7 -14.20 13.91 4.91
CA ASP A 7 -13.64 14.43 6.16
C ASP A 7 -13.17 13.30 7.06
N LYS A 8 -13.93 12.23 7.16
CA LYS A 8 -13.55 11.06 7.95
C LYS A 8 -12.24 10.45 7.44
N ARG A 9 -12.10 10.28 6.13
CA ARG A 9 -10.87 9.75 5.54
C ARG A 9 -9.68 10.67 5.83
N LYS A 10 -9.88 11.98 5.71
CA LYS A 10 -8.86 12.96 5.98
C LYS A 10 -8.44 12.94 7.45
N SER A 11 -9.39 12.86 8.37
CA SER A 11 -9.11 12.83 9.80
C SER A 11 -8.35 11.58 10.23
N LEU A 12 -8.56 10.45 9.56
CA LEU A 12 -7.85 9.20 9.80
C LEU A 12 -6.47 9.17 9.13
N GLY A 13 -6.15 10.18 8.32
CA GLY A 13 -4.87 10.24 7.61
C GLY A 13 -4.78 9.26 6.45
N SER A 14 -5.92 8.78 5.95
CA SER A 14 -5.96 7.89 4.80
C SER A 14 -6.98 8.39 3.77
N PHE A 15 -6.80 7.99 2.52
CA PHE A 15 -7.73 8.29 1.44
C PHE A 15 -7.58 7.24 0.34
N TYR A 16 -8.65 7.12 -0.46
CA TYR A 16 -8.67 6.13 -1.53
C TYR A 16 -8.21 6.73 -2.85
N THR A 17 -7.46 5.94 -3.59
CA THR A 17 -6.97 6.33 -4.91
C THR A 17 -7.99 5.90 -5.96
N PRO A 18 -8.52 6.84 -6.79
CA PRO A 18 -9.42 6.46 -7.88
C PRO A 18 -8.71 5.51 -8.86
N ASP A 19 -9.46 4.58 -9.45
CA ASP A 19 -8.91 3.57 -10.36
C ASP A 19 -8.15 4.18 -11.53
N SER A 20 -8.65 5.26 -12.11
CA SER A 20 -7.98 5.92 -13.24
C SER A 20 -6.60 6.45 -12.86
N LEU A 21 -6.48 7.03 -11.66
CA LEU A 21 -5.19 7.50 -11.14
C LEU A 21 -4.28 6.32 -10.81
N ALA A 22 -4.84 5.28 -10.19
CA ALA A 22 -4.07 4.08 -9.85
C ALA A 22 -3.47 3.45 -11.12
N ASP A 23 -4.25 3.33 -12.18
CA ASP A 23 -3.78 2.78 -13.45
C ASP A 23 -2.66 3.64 -14.06
N LYS A 24 -2.77 4.96 -13.96
CA LYS A 24 -1.71 5.87 -14.43
C LYS A 24 -0.42 5.68 -13.64
N MET A 25 -0.52 5.52 -12.32
CA MET A 25 0.65 5.30 -11.48
C MET A 25 1.36 4.01 -11.86
N VAL A 26 0.60 2.95 -12.10
CA VAL A 26 1.16 1.65 -12.50
C VAL A 26 1.90 1.76 -13.83
N ARG A 27 1.37 2.53 -14.78
CA ARG A 27 2.01 2.70 -16.09
C ARG A 27 3.36 3.42 -16.03
N LYS A 28 3.67 4.07 -14.90
CA LYS A 28 4.97 4.76 -14.74
C LYS A 28 6.11 3.82 -14.38
N PHE A 29 5.83 2.60 -13.97
CA PHE A 29 6.90 1.63 -13.66
C PHE A 29 7.56 1.15 -14.94
N LYS A 30 8.90 1.09 -14.92
CA LYS A 30 9.68 0.57 -16.04
C LYS A 30 9.58 -0.92 -16.16
N SER A 31 9.37 -1.61 -15.03
CA SER A 31 9.25 -3.05 -14.97
C SER A 31 8.19 -3.42 -13.95
N LEU A 32 7.39 -4.43 -14.26
CA LEU A 32 6.41 -5.00 -13.35
C LEU A 32 6.86 -6.35 -12.82
N GLU A 33 8.16 -6.61 -12.83
CA GLU A 33 8.73 -7.85 -12.29
C GLU A 33 8.92 -7.75 -10.78
N GLY A 34 8.93 -8.92 -10.12
CA GLY A 34 9.18 -9.01 -8.68
C GLY A 34 7.99 -8.64 -7.82
N ASN A 35 8.28 -8.37 -6.56
CA ASN A 35 7.26 -8.04 -5.56
C ASN A 35 6.99 -6.54 -5.51
N PHE A 36 5.76 -6.19 -5.12
CA PHE A 36 5.34 -4.79 -4.92
C PHE A 36 4.74 -4.64 -3.54
N VAL A 37 5.04 -3.50 -2.90
CA VAL A 37 4.53 -3.18 -1.57
C VAL A 37 3.85 -1.81 -1.62
N ASP A 38 2.64 -1.74 -1.04
CA ASP A 38 1.97 -0.47 -0.74
C ASP A 38 1.93 -0.30 0.77
N PHE A 39 2.72 0.63 1.29
CA PHE A 39 2.82 0.86 2.75
C PHE A 39 1.62 1.62 3.33
N THR A 40 0.75 2.18 2.48
CA THR A 40 -0.44 2.92 2.90
C THR A 40 -1.64 2.49 2.05
N ALA A 41 -1.92 1.20 2.09
CA ALA A 41 -2.76 0.55 1.09
C ALA A 41 -4.23 0.98 1.01
N GLY A 42 -4.80 1.48 2.10
CA GLY A 42 -6.21 1.86 2.11
C GLY A 42 -7.11 0.69 1.75
N ASP A 43 -7.89 0.83 0.69
CA ASP A 43 -8.76 -0.24 0.22
C ASP A 43 -8.10 -1.18 -0.81
N GLY A 44 -6.83 -0.94 -1.13
CA GLY A 44 -6.09 -1.77 -2.07
C GLY A 44 -6.19 -1.37 -3.53
N SER A 45 -6.62 -0.15 -3.82
CA SER A 45 -6.82 0.27 -5.22
C SER A 45 -5.54 0.23 -6.05
N LEU A 46 -4.38 0.58 -5.47
CA LEU A 46 -3.10 0.50 -6.17
C LEU A 46 -2.72 -0.95 -6.45
N LEU A 47 -2.96 -1.85 -5.49
CA LEU A 47 -2.69 -3.28 -5.67
C LEU A 47 -3.59 -3.88 -6.74
N ARG A 48 -4.87 -3.50 -6.76
CA ARG A 48 -5.78 -3.97 -7.82
C ARG A 48 -5.34 -3.48 -9.18
N ALA A 49 -4.82 -2.25 -9.26
CA ALA A 49 -4.29 -1.72 -10.53
C ALA A 49 -3.07 -2.52 -11.02
N LEU A 50 -2.17 -2.89 -10.11
CA LEU A 50 -1.04 -3.76 -10.43
C LEU A 50 -1.53 -5.12 -10.93
N ASN A 51 -2.54 -5.69 -10.27
CA ASN A 51 -3.12 -6.95 -10.68
C ASN A 51 -3.75 -6.86 -12.08
N ARG A 52 -4.48 -5.79 -12.37
CA ARG A 52 -5.03 -5.56 -13.71
C ARG A 52 -3.95 -5.46 -14.77
N ALA A 53 -2.78 -4.96 -14.40
CA ALA A 53 -1.64 -4.83 -15.32
C ALA A 53 -0.83 -6.13 -15.46
N GLY A 54 -1.24 -7.20 -14.80
CA GLY A 54 -0.63 -8.52 -14.95
C GLY A 54 0.24 -8.99 -13.78
N VAL A 55 0.29 -8.23 -12.68
CA VAL A 55 1.04 -8.66 -11.49
C VAL A 55 0.17 -9.60 -10.66
N ASP A 56 0.65 -10.83 -10.46
CA ASP A 56 -0.08 -11.81 -9.69
C ASP A 56 -0.19 -11.42 -8.21
N TRP A 57 -1.32 -11.77 -7.59
CA TRP A 57 -1.56 -11.44 -6.17
C TRP A 57 -0.46 -12.00 -5.24
N SER A 58 0.18 -13.09 -5.60
CA SER A 58 1.29 -13.67 -4.82
C SER A 58 2.51 -12.76 -4.72
N ARG A 59 2.59 -11.73 -5.57
CA ARG A 59 3.69 -10.75 -5.57
C ARG A 59 3.29 -9.41 -4.98
N LEU A 60 2.08 -9.30 -4.42
CA LEU A 60 1.54 -8.04 -3.87
C LEU A 60 1.50 -8.11 -2.36
N TYR A 61 1.97 -7.03 -1.72
CA TYR A 61 2.07 -6.90 -0.28
C TYR A 61 1.54 -5.55 0.14
N ALA A 62 1.00 -5.46 1.34
CA ALA A 62 0.37 -4.23 1.81
C ALA A 62 0.59 -4.00 3.30
N ASN A 63 0.57 -2.74 3.68
CA ASN A 63 0.47 -2.33 5.06
C ASN A 63 -0.61 -1.26 5.17
N GLU A 64 -1.40 -1.31 6.22
CA GLU A 64 -2.42 -0.30 6.52
C GLU A 64 -2.47 -0.05 8.01
N LEU A 65 -2.32 1.20 8.40
CA LEU A 65 -2.28 1.62 9.81
C LEU A 65 -3.65 1.52 10.48
N ASP A 66 -4.69 2.03 9.80
CA ASP A 66 -6.03 2.09 10.37
C ASP A 66 -6.67 0.70 10.38
N LYS A 67 -7.08 0.25 11.57
CA LYS A 67 -7.63 -1.09 11.72
C LYS A 67 -8.88 -1.33 10.88
N SER A 68 -9.77 -0.35 10.82
CA SER A 68 -10.99 -0.44 10.02
C SER A 68 -10.67 -0.56 8.53
N SER A 69 -9.73 0.25 8.05
CA SER A 69 -9.26 0.20 6.67
C SER A 69 -8.55 -1.11 6.37
N TYR A 70 -7.76 -1.61 7.31
CA TYR A 70 -7.09 -2.91 7.19
C TYR A 70 -8.10 -4.04 7.00
N GLU A 71 -9.16 -4.07 7.83
CA GLU A 71 -10.20 -5.08 7.70
C GLU A 71 -10.94 -4.98 6.37
N ASN A 72 -11.20 -3.75 5.92
CA ASN A 72 -11.84 -3.50 4.63
C ASN A 72 -10.95 -3.92 3.47
N LEU A 73 -9.64 -3.66 3.57
CA LEU A 73 -8.66 -4.09 2.58
C LEU A 73 -8.74 -5.61 2.35
N LEU A 74 -8.81 -6.38 3.43
CA LEU A 74 -8.90 -7.84 3.35
C LEU A 74 -10.23 -8.28 2.71
N LYS A 75 -11.32 -7.62 3.05
CA LYS A 75 -12.64 -7.95 2.50
C LYS A 75 -12.73 -7.66 1.00
N MET A 76 -12.18 -6.53 0.58
CA MET A 76 -12.28 -6.10 -0.83
C MET A 76 -11.31 -6.83 -1.74
N ASN A 77 -10.32 -7.50 -1.18
CA ASN A 77 -9.27 -8.15 -1.97
C ASN A 77 -9.06 -9.58 -1.47
N PRO A 78 -10.04 -10.47 -1.71
CA PRO A 78 -9.99 -11.84 -1.17
C PRO A 78 -8.83 -12.68 -1.71
N ASP A 79 -8.29 -12.33 -2.87
CA ASP A 79 -7.17 -13.05 -3.48
C ASP A 79 -5.81 -12.57 -2.99
N LEU A 80 -5.75 -11.46 -2.25
CA LEU A 80 -4.53 -10.99 -1.63
C LEU A 80 -4.22 -11.89 -0.43
N PRO A 81 -3.06 -12.57 -0.39
CA PRO A 81 -2.73 -13.45 0.74
C PRO A 81 -2.73 -12.67 2.06
N ARG A 82 -3.38 -13.21 3.08
CA ARG A 82 -3.51 -12.52 4.37
C ARG A 82 -2.18 -12.31 5.05
N ASP A 83 -1.23 -13.24 4.89
CA ASP A 83 0.11 -13.11 5.44
C ASP A 83 0.98 -12.10 4.67
N HIS A 84 0.48 -11.54 3.57
CA HIS A 84 1.13 -10.42 2.86
C HIS A 84 0.67 -9.05 3.36
N VAL A 85 -0.21 -9.00 4.35
CA VAL A 85 -0.82 -7.74 4.80
C VAL A 85 -0.48 -7.47 6.26
N LEU A 86 0.09 -6.30 6.52
CA LEU A 86 0.43 -5.84 7.87
C LEU A 86 -0.54 -4.74 8.30
N ASN A 87 -0.74 -4.63 9.62
CA ASN A 87 -1.53 -3.57 10.24
C ASN A 87 -0.64 -2.83 11.23
N MET A 88 0.31 -2.06 10.69
CA MET A 88 1.35 -1.41 11.47
C MET A 88 1.51 0.05 11.04
N ASP A 89 2.22 0.83 11.83
CA ASP A 89 2.55 2.20 11.48
C ASP A 89 3.76 2.19 10.53
N ALA A 90 3.57 2.73 9.32
CA ALA A 90 4.64 2.80 8.33
C ALA A 90 5.79 3.74 8.74
N LEU A 91 5.65 4.47 9.85
CA LEU A 91 6.72 5.27 10.44
C LEU A 91 7.59 4.46 11.40
N ASP A 92 7.16 3.26 11.79
CA ASP A 92 7.92 2.40 12.69
C ASP A 92 8.88 1.50 11.93
N ASP A 93 10.08 1.37 12.45
CA ASP A 93 11.11 0.49 11.87
C ASP A 93 10.63 -0.96 11.76
N GLU A 94 9.85 -1.41 12.75
CA GLU A 94 9.34 -2.80 12.77
C GLU A 94 8.47 -3.12 11.57
N CYS A 95 7.70 -2.16 11.08
CA CYS A 95 6.89 -2.35 9.87
C CYS A 95 7.79 -2.70 8.68
N HIS A 96 8.86 -1.94 8.51
CA HIS A 96 9.79 -2.13 7.38
C HIS A 96 10.60 -3.41 7.52
N LYS A 97 11.04 -3.73 8.72
CA LYS A 97 11.76 -4.98 9.00
C LYS A 97 10.87 -6.19 8.70
N LYS A 98 9.61 -6.13 9.12
CA LYS A 98 8.64 -7.19 8.86
C LYS A 98 8.37 -7.33 7.37
N MET A 99 8.25 -6.20 6.66
CA MET A 99 8.00 -6.22 5.22
C MET A 99 9.19 -6.83 4.47
N LEU A 100 10.42 -6.50 4.87
CA LEU A 100 11.60 -7.15 4.30
C LEU A 100 11.57 -8.66 4.51
N GLU A 101 11.17 -9.08 5.71
CA GLU A 101 11.09 -10.51 6.04
C GLU A 101 10.08 -11.24 5.16
N ILE A 102 8.84 -10.74 5.06
CA ILE A 102 7.78 -11.44 4.33
C ILE A 102 7.94 -11.38 2.82
N THR A 103 8.64 -10.37 2.29
CA THR A 103 8.88 -10.26 0.84
C THR A 103 10.14 -10.99 0.38
N GLY A 104 10.93 -11.50 1.31
CA GLY A 104 12.23 -12.10 0.95
C GLY A 104 13.33 -11.08 0.69
N GLY A 105 13.11 -9.81 1.07
CA GLY A 105 14.12 -8.75 0.97
C GLY A 105 14.17 -8.00 -0.35
N GLN A 106 13.22 -8.26 -1.27
CA GLN A 106 13.20 -7.58 -2.58
C GLN A 106 11.80 -7.12 -2.91
N TYR A 107 11.63 -5.84 -3.23
CA TYR A 107 10.34 -5.28 -3.66
C TYR A 107 10.51 -3.90 -4.27
N GLN A 108 9.53 -3.52 -5.10
CA GLN A 108 9.31 -2.15 -5.53
C GLN A 108 8.17 -1.57 -4.69
N VAL A 109 8.13 -0.25 -4.55
CA VAL A 109 7.11 0.42 -3.74
C VAL A 109 6.17 1.23 -4.62
N ILE A 110 4.88 1.09 -4.36
CA ILE A 110 3.84 1.95 -4.92
C ILE A 110 3.02 2.47 -3.75
N LEU A 111 2.78 3.78 -3.71
CA LEU A 111 1.95 4.34 -2.64
C LEU A 111 1.43 5.72 -3.00
N ASN A 112 0.33 6.07 -2.35
CA ASN A 112 -0.24 7.41 -2.40
C ASN A 112 -0.53 7.80 -0.95
N PRO A 113 0.50 8.28 -0.19
CA PRO A 113 0.39 8.45 1.25
C PRO A 113 -0.43 9.69 1.62
N PRO A 114 -0.96 9.74 2.86
CA PRO A 114 -1.64 10.94 3.35
C PRO A 114 -0.66 12.12 3.39
N PHE A 115 -1.13 13.30 3.01
CA PHE A 115 -0.30 14.49 2.89
C PHE A 115 0.51 14.82 4.13
N SER A 116 -0.11 14.73 5.30
CA SER A 116 0.53 15.13 6.56
C SER A 116 1.74 14.28 6.93
N LYS A 117 1.82 13.05 6.41
CA LYS A 117 2.87 12.09 6.75
C LYS A 117 3.73 11.67 5.56
N ALA A 118 3.43 12.21 4.38
CA ALA A 118 4.05 11.76 3.13
C ALA A 118 5.58 11.77 3.20
N ASN A 119 6.18 12.89 3.60
CA ASN A 119 7.63 13.02 3.64
C ASN A 119 8.30 12.05 4.61
N LYS A 120 7.68 11.85 5.78
CA LYS A 120 8.22 10.96 6.81
C LYS A 120 8.13 9.50 6.37
N ILE A 121 7.02 9.13 5.75
CA ILE A 121 6.82 7.76 5.24
C ILE A 121 7.83 7.48 4.13
N VAL A 122 7.98 8.38 3.16
CA VAL A 122 8.93 8.21 2.06
C VAL A 122 10.36 8.10 2.59
N SER A 123 10.75 8.94 3.55
CA SER A 123 12.08 8.87 4.15
C SER A 123 12.34 7.51 4.80
N LYS A 124 11.35 6.99 5.51
CA LYS A 124 11.47 5.68 6.18
C LYS A 124 11.58 4.56 5.13
N ILE A 125 10.80 4.63 4.07
CA ILE A 125 10.86 3.66 2.97
C ILE A 125 12.27 3.65 2.36
N LEU A 126 12.83 4.82 2.06
CA LEU A 126 14.15 4.92 1.45
C LEU A 126 15.24 4.38 2.38
N GLU A 127 15.10 4.59 3.70
CA GLU A 127 16.03 4.07 4.69
C GLU A 127 16.14 2.54 4.66
N PHE A 128 15.01 1.86 4.51
CA PHE A 128 14.94 0.39 4.55
C PHE A 128 14.87 -0.27 3.18
N MET A 129 14.72 0.50 2.11
CA MET A 129 14.51 -0.04 0.77
C MET A 129 15.67 -0.92 0.31
N PRO A 130 15.36 -2.12 -0.23
CA PRO A 130 16.40 -2.98 -0.78
C PRO A 130 17.08 -2.33 -1.98
N GLU A 131 18.37 -2.56 -2.15
CA GLU A 131 19.12 -2.09 -3.31
C GLU A 131 18.91 -2.98 -4.57
#